data_78034ac4c485c25dbef4e51d33fded0b
#
_entry.id   78034ac4c485c25dbef4e51d33fded0b
#
_cell.length_a   1.000
_cell.length_b   1.000
_cell.length_c   1.000
_cell.angle_alpha   90.00
_cell.angle_beta   90.00
_cell.angle_gamma   90.00
#
_symmetry.space_group_name_H-M   'P 1'
#
loop_
_entity.id
_entity.type
_entity.pdbx_description
1 polymer ?
#
loop_
_entity_poly.entity_id
_entity_poly.type
_entity_poly.pdbx_seq_one_letter_code
_entity_poly.pdbx_strand_id
1 'polypeptide(L)'
;YVCMVRTGEDGAGGVSSMYVEDGVDGLSFGALEQKMGWRSQPTAQVQFDDCKIDANNLIGEEGKGFKYAMMGLDGGRLNISACSLGAAQTALTATLNYMGERKAFGKSIDQFQGLQWRLADMEIELQAARTFLRHAAWKLDTGAPDATKFCAMAKKFVTDTGSKVVDQCLQLHGGYGYLADYGIEKLVRDLRVHQILEGTNEIMRVIVARDMLKNR
;
A
#
# COMPACT_ATOMS: atom_id res chain seq x y z
N TYR A 1 10.67 -11.63 -14.06
CA TYR A 1 10.10 -10.27 -14.09
C TYR A 1 8.93 -10.24 -15.05
N VAL A 2 7.84 -9.54 -14.69
CA VAL A 2 6.72 -9.28 -15.60
C VAL A 2 6.86 -7.85 -16.10
N CYS A 3 7.02 -7.72 -17.42
CA CYS A 3 7.32 -6.45 -18.05
C CYS A 3 6.19 -6.05 -19.01
N MET A 4 5.75 -4.79 -18.93
CA MET A 4 4.86 -4.18 -19.90
C MET A 4 5.74 -3.57 -20.99
N VAL A 5 5.67 -4.11 -22.19
CA VAL A 5 6.53 -3.75 -23.33
C VAL A 5 5.70 -3.27 -24.50
N ARG A 6 6.24 -2.36 -25.30
CA ARG A 6 5.58 -1.90 -26.50
C ARG A 6 5.91 -2.84 -27.66
N THR A 7 4.87 -3.46 -28.20
CA THR A 7 4.97 -4.35 -29.37
C THR A 7 4.20 -3.84 -30.58
N GLY A 8 3.38 -2.80 -30.43
CA GLY A 8 2.55 -2.23 -31.48
C GLY A 8 2.52 -0.70 -31.45
N GLU A 9 1.53 -0.12 -32.12
CA GLU A 9 1.32 1.30 -32.27
C GLU A 9 1.13 2.03 -30.95
N ASP A 10 1.09 3.36 -30.97
CA ASP A 10 0.85 4.19 -29.79
C ASP A 10 -0.49 3.88 -29.11
N GLY A 11 -0.53 4.10 -27.80
CA GLY A 11 -1.71 3.86 -26.96
C GLY A 11 -1.69 2.52 -26.23
N ALA A 12 -2.76 2.25 -25.53
CA ALA A 12 -2.89 1.09 -24.64
C ALA A 12 -2.89 -0.25 -25.40
N GLY A 13 -3.43 -0.27 -26.62
CA GLY A 13 -3.50 -1.47 -27.48
C GLY A 13 -2.15 -1.91 -28.06
N GLY A 14 -1.12 -1.06 -28.00
CA GLY A 14 0.24 -1.41 -28.43
C GLY A 14 1.13 -1.94 -27.32
N VAL A 15 0.60 -2.20 -26.11
CA VAL A 15 1.34 -2.71 -24.96
C VAL A 15 1.03 -4.17 -24.73
N SER A 16 2.06 -5.00 -24.68
CA SER A 16 1.98 -6.44 -24.34
C SER A 16 2.63 -6.71 -22.99
N SER A 17 2.29 -7.84 -22.39
CA SER A 17 2.91 -8.31 -21.16
C SER A 17 3.83 -9.48 -21.46
N MET A 18 5.10 -9.35 -21.07
CA MET A 18 6.12 -10.39 -21.27
C MET A 18 6.69 -10.80 -19.92
N TYR A 19 7.04 -12.08 -19.79
CA TYR A 19 7.86 -12.47 -18.65
C TYR A 19 9.33 -12.57 -19.07
N VAL A 20 10.21 -12.09 -18.22
CA VAL A 20 11.66 -12.08 -18.42
C VAL A 20 12.30 -12.86 -17.28
N GLU A 21 13.07 -13.89 -17.60
CA GLU A 21 13.80 -14.67 -16.62
C GLU A 21 14.97 -13.87 -16.05
N ASP A 22 15.40 -14.23 -14.85
CA ASP A 22 16.62 -13.67 -14.28
C ASP A 22 17.84 -14.21 -15.01
N GLY A 23 18.85 -13.37 -15.19
CA GLY A 23 20.10 -13.77 -15.83
C GLY A 23 20.06 -13.87 -17.37
N VAL A 24 18.99 -13.37 -18.02
CA VAL A 24 18.95 -13.24 -19.50
C VAL A 24 19.99 -12.23 -19.94
N ASP A 25 20.71 -12.54 -21.02
CA ASP A 25 21.69 -11.62 -21.62
C ASP A 25 21.05 -10.27 -21.97
N GLY A 26 21.72 -9.19 -21.60
CA GLY A 26 21.22 -7.83 -21.80
C GLY A 26 20.29 -7.32 -20.69
N LEU A 27 19.90 -8.15 -19.71
CA LEU A 27 19.21 -7.72 -18.49
C LEU A 27 20.23 -7.33 -17.42
N SER A 28 20.08 -6.14 -16.87
CA SER A 28 20.92 -5.67 -15.75
C SER A 28 20.13 -4.77 -14.80
N PHE A 29 20.71 -4.54 -13.62
CA PHE A 29 20.08 -3.74 -12.56
C PHE A 29 21.03 -2.64 -12.10
N GLY A 30 20.48 -1.47 -11.88
CA GLY A 30 21.19 -0.36 -11.24
C GLY A 30 21.44 -0.61 -9.75
N ALA A 31 22.10 0.35 -9.11
CA ALA A 31 22.28 0.33 -7.66
C ALA A 31 20.95 0.34 -6.92
N LEU A 32 20.91 -0.31 -5.75
CA LEU A 32 19.72 -0.30 -4.90
C LEU A 32 19.46 1.10 -4.35
N GLU A 33 18.21 1.54 -4.47
CA GLU A 33 17.76 2.84 -3.98
C GLU A 33 17.79 2.92 -2.44
N GLN A 34 18.30 4.03 -1.91
CA GLN A 34 18.23 4.34 -0.49
C GLN A 34 16.88 4.95 -0.15
N LYS A 35 16.04 4.19 0.57
CA LYS A 35 14.64 4.58 0.83
C LYS A 35 14.42 4.98 2.27
N MET A 36 13.40 5.82 2.51
CA MET A 36 12.93 6.20 3.84
C MET A 36 12.48 4.98 4.67
N GLY A 37 11.67 4.11 4.07
CA GLY A 37 11.15 2.87 4.63
C GLY A 37 11.16 1.73 3.62
N TRP A 38 10.49 0.60 3.94
CA TRP A 38 10.48 -0.58 3.07
C TRP A 38 11.88 -1.03 2.63
N ARG A 39 12.84 -0.95 3.53
CA ARG A 39 14.24 -1.22 3.22
C ARG A 39 14.52 -2.71 2.93
N SER A 40 13.65 -3.60 3.37
CA SER A 40 13.70 -5.03 3.03
C SER A 40 13.24 -5.35 1.60
N GLN A 41 12.53 -4.44 0.95
CA GLN A 41 12.12 -4.56 -0.45
C GLN A 41 13.17 -3.90 -1.34
N PRO A 42 13.95 -4.66 -2.14
CA PRO A 42 14.90 -4.08 -3.06
C PRO A 42 14.18 -3.27 -4.15
N THR A 43 14.76 -2.13 -4.50
CA THR A 43 14.26 -1.27 -5.56
C THR A 43 15.46 -0.78 -6.35
N ALA A 44 15.47 -0.99 -7.66
CA ALA A 44 16.54 -0.58 -8.57
C ALA A 44 15.95 -0.28 -9.95
N GLN A 45 16.70 0.42 -10.76
CA GLN A 45 16.40 0.52 -12.19
C GLN A 45 16.62 -0.84 -12.85
N VAL A 46 15.69 -1.24 -13.72
CA VAL A 46 15.83 -2.41 -14.58
C VAL A 46 16.23 -1.92 -15.96
N GLN A 47 17.32 -2.45 -16.50
CA GLN A 47 17.90 -2.03 -17.77
C GLN A 47 17.86 -3.21 -18.75
N PHE A 48 17.40 -2.95 -19.96
CA PHE A 48 17.38 -3.88 -21.07
C PHE A 48 18.24 -3.30 -22.20
N ASP A 49 19.32 -3.99 -22.53
CA ASP A 49 20.22 -3.61 -23.62
C ASP A 49 20.34 -4.79 -24.61
N ASP A 50 19.71 -4.66 -25.76
CA ASP A 50 19.55 -5.73 -26.76
C ASP A 50 19.10 -7.08 -26.16
N CYS A 51 18.32 -7.03 -25.08
CA CYS A 51 17.82 -8.20 -24.35
C CYS A 51 16.85 -8.98 -25.24
N LYS A 52 17.23 -10.20 -25.62
CA LYS A 52 16.41 -11.08 -26.47
C LYS A 52 15.59 -12.04 -25.63
N ILE A 53 14.28 -12.00 -25.79
CA ILE A 53 13.32 -12.83 -25.06
C ILE A 53 12.57 -13.69 -26.07
N ASP A 54 12.30 -14.94 -25.70
CA ASP A 54 11.50 -15.84 -26.55
C ASP A 54 10.07 -15.29 -26.67
N ALA A 55 9.51 -15.34 -27.88
CA ALA A 55 8.14 -14.91 -28.15
C ALA A 55 7.10 -15.72 -27.33
N ASN A 56 7.43 -16.95 -26.95
CA ASN A 56 6.59 -17.78 -26.08
C ASN A 56 6.46 -17.26 -24.66
N ASN A 57 7.30 -16.29 -24.26
CA ASN A 57 7.20 -15.61 -22.96
C ASN A 57 6.10 -14.53 -22.92
N LEU A 58 5.32 -14.40 -24.02
CA LEU A 58 4.14 -13.55 -24.05
C LEU A 58 3.10 -14.03 -23.05
N ILE A 59 2.67 -13.15 -22.15
CA ILE A 59 1.60 -13.42 -21.19
C ILE A 59 0.26 -13.01 -21.81
N GLY A 60 -0.56 -14.01 -22.12
CA GLY A 60 -1.87 -13.82 -22.74
C GLY A 60 -1.77 -13.42 -24.21
N GLU A 61 -2.47 -12.38 -24.63
CA GLU A 61 -2.57 -11.91 -26.00
C GLU A 61 -1.73 -10.65 -26.25
N GLU A 62 -1.13 -10.55 -27.43
CA GLU A 62 -0.43 -9.35 -27.87
C GLU A 62 -1.36 -8.12 -27.84
N GLY A 63 -0.85 -6.98 -27.41
CA GLY A 63 -1.63 -5.73 -27.27
C GLY A 63 -2.60 -5.69 -26.08
N LYS A 64 -2.62 -6.72 -25.23
CA LYS A 64 -3.50 -6.76 -24.03
C LYS A 64 -2.77 -6.47 -22.72
N GLY A 65 -1.46 -6.21 -22.74
CA GLY A 65 -0.66 -6.00 -21.54
C GLY A 65 -1.17 -4.88 -20.64
N PHE A 66 -1.60 -3.75 -21.24
CA PHE A 66 -2.19 -2.66 -20.44
C PHE A 66 -3.47 -3.11 -19.71
N LYS A 67 -4.32 -3.90 -20.35
CA LYS A 67 -5.52 -4.45 -19.72
C LYS A 67 -5.15 -5.35 -18.54
N TYR A 68 -4.15 -6.23 -18.71
CA TYR A 68 -3.71 -7.12 -17.64
C TYR A 68 -3.10 -6.35 -16.45
N ALA A 69 -2.31 -5.31 -16.75
CA ALA A 69 -1.81 -4.43 -15.70
C ALA A 69 -2.94 -3.77 -14.90
N MET A 70 -3.96 -3.23 -15.57
CA MET A 70 -5.11 -2.61 -14.90
C MET A 70 -5.91 -3.60 -14.04
N MET A 71 -6.08 -4.84 -14.50
CA MET A 71 -6.74 -5.90 -13.71
C MET A 71 -5.97 -6.22 -12.43
N GLY A 72 -4.64 -6.26 -12.48
CA GLY A 72 -3.80 -6.52 -11.30
C GLY A 72 -3.85 -5.41 -10.27
N LEU A 73 -4.08 -4.15 -10.69
CA LEU A 73 -4.06 -3.00 -9.78
C LEU A 73 -5.17 -3.01 -8.73
N ASP A 74 -6.35 -3.52 -9.02
CA ASP A 74 -7.43 -3.54 -8.03
C ASP A 74 -7.09 -4.48 -6.86
N GLY A 75 -6.51 -5.64 -7.15
CA GLY A 75 -5.97 -6.55 -6.14
C GLY A 75 -4.79 -5.94 -5.36
N GLY A 76 -3.85 -5.29 -6.06
CA GLY A 76 -2.71 -4.59 -5.46
C GLY A 76 -3.15 -3.50 -4.47
N ARG A 77 -4.18 -2.70 -4.81
CA ARG A 77 -4.77 -1.69 -3.93
C ARG A 77 -5.31 -2.27 -2.63
N LEU A 78 -5.99 -3.41 -2.70
CA LEU A 78 -6.49 -4.10 -1.51
C LEU A 78 -5.35 -4.69 -0.67
N ASN A 79 -4.34 -5.28 -1.31
CA ASN A 79 -3.18 -5.85 -0.64
C ASN A 79 -2.40 -4.81 0.15
N ILE A 80 -2.09 -3.65 -0.44
CA ILE A 80 -1.38 -2.60 0.28
C ILE A 80 -2.23 -1.99 1.41
N SER A 81 -3.54 -1.94 1.24
CA SER A 81 -4.46 -1.55 2.30
C SER A 81 -4.42 -2.53 3.48
N ALA A 82 -4.37 -3.83 3.20
CA ALA A 82 -4.23 -4.86 4.23
C ALA A 82 -2.89 -4.74 4.99
N CYS A 83 -1.79 -4.45 4.28
CA CYS A 83 -0.48 -4.17 4.89
C CYS A 83 -0.55 -2.95 5.83
N SER A 84 -1.20 -1.85 5.39
CA SER A 84 -1.41 -0.66 6.21
C SER A 84 -2.18 -0.97 7.49
N LEU A 85 -3.27 -1.72 7.35
CA LEU A 85 -4.14 -2.08 8.47
C LEU A 85 -3.41 -2.97 9.49
N GLY A 86 -2.65 -3.96 8.99
CA GLY A 86 -1.87 -4.87 9.85
C GLY A 86 -0.78 -4.14 10.64
N ALA A 87 -0.02 -3.28 9.97
CA ALA A 87 1.03 -2.49 10.62
C ALA A 87 0.46 -1.49 11.65
N ALA A 88 -0.65 -0.81 11.33
CA ALA A 88 -1.33 0.09 12.26
C ALA A 88 -1.90 -0.65 13.48
N GLN A 89 -2.47 -1.85 13.29
CA GLN A 89 -2.91 -2.70 14.40
C GLN A 89 -1.74 -3.12 15.30
N THR A 90 -0.61 -3.50 14.71
CA THR A 90 0.61 -3.84 15.46
C THR A 90 1.08 -2.65 16.31
N ALA A 91 1.12 -1.45 15.71
CA ALA A 91 1.49 -0.23 16.42
C ALA A 91 0.54 0.07 17.59
N LEU A 92 -0.77 -0.05 17.37
CA LEU A 92 -1.76 0.19 18.41
C LEU A 92 -1.62 -0.82 19.57
N THR A 93 -1.43 -2.10 19.26
CA THR A 93 -1.22 -3.15 20.29
C THR A 93 0.04 -2.88 21.11
N ALA A 94 1.16 -2.53 20.46
CA ALA A 94 2.40 -2.17 21.15
C ALA A 94 2.21 -0.91 22.03
N THR A 95 1.45 0.06 21.54
CA THR A 95 1.15 1.30 22.28
C THR A 95 0.31 1.02 23.53
N LEU A 96 -0.69 0.15 23.46
CA LEU A 96 -1.49 -0.26 24.61
C LEU A 96 -0.61 -0.87 25.72
N ASN A 97 0.29 -1.78 25.36
CA ASN A 97 1.22 -2.40 26.32
C ASN A 97 2.14 -1.34 26.94
N TYR A 98 2.77 -0.50 26.12
CA TYR A 98 3.65 0.57 26.59
C TYR A 98 2.94 1.53 27.54
N MET A 99 1.72 1.92 27.26
CA MET A 99 0.95 2.85 28.09
C MET A 99 0.59 2.27 29.46
N GLY A 100 0.39 0.96 29.57
CA GLY A 100 0.17 0.26 30.84
C GLY A 100 1.43 0.21 31.71
N GLU A 101 2.61 0.18 31.12
CA GLU A 101 3.90 0.10 31.81
C GLU A 101 4.51 1.48 32.10
N ARG A 102 4.38 2.43 31.20
CA ARG A 102 4.97 3.77 31.31
C ARG A 102 4.27 4.60 32.38
N LYS A 103 5.04 5.10 33.34
CA LYS A 103 4.54 5.97 34.42
C LYS A 103 4.94 7.44 34.15
N ALA A 104 4.01 8.33 34.44
CA ALA A 104 4.21 9.79 34.46
C ALA A 104 3.23 10.40 35.49
N PHE A 105 3.65 11.44 36.18
CA PHE A 105 2.83 12.14 37.15
C PHE A 105 2.22 11.19 38.22
N GLY A 106 2.99 10.18 38.65
CA GLY A 106 2.62 9.26 39.75
C GLY A 106 1.74 8.08 39.34
N LYS A 107 1.35 7.91 38.08
CA LYS A 107 0.50 6.80 37.62
C LYS A 107 0.90 6.34 36.21
N SER A 108 0.40 5.17 35.76
CA SER A 108 0.56 4.73 34.38
C SER A 108 -0.17 5.67 33.42
N ILE A 109 0.38 5.85 32.21
CA ILE A 109 -0.15 6.85 31.29
C ILE A 109 -1.51 6.46 30.68
N ASP A 110 -1.88 5.19 30.70
CA ASP A 110 -3.19 4.69 30.31
C ASP A 110 -4.34 5.16 31.23
N GLN A 111 -4.01 5.69 32.42
CA GLN A 111 -5.00 6.24 33.36
C GLN A 111 -5.36 7.71 33.07
N PHE A 112 -4.76 8.33 32.05
CA PHE A 112 -5.12 9.69 31.66
C PHE A 112 -6.25 9.67 30.61
N GLN A 113 -7.40 10.23 30.97
CA GLN A 113 -8.61 10.20 30.11
C GLN A 113 -8.36 10.77 28.71
N GLY A 114 -7.58 11.85 28.59
CA GLY A 114 -7.24 12.44 27.29
C GLY A 114 -6.44 11.49 26.37
N LEU A 115 -5.68 10.54 26.94
CA LEU A 115 -4.99 9.51 26.16
C LEU A 115 -5.91 8.33 25.85
N GLN A 116 -6.85 7.99 26.74
CA GLN A 116 -7.88 6.98 26.49
C GLN A 116 -8.77 7.37 25.30
N TRP A 117 -9.15 8.64 25.18
CA TRP A 117 -9.91 9.12 24.01
C TRP A 117 -9.16 8.90 22.71
N ARG A 118 -7.86 9.18 22.68
CA ARG A 118 -7.04 8.94 21.48
C ARG A 118 -6.97 7.46 21.11
N LEU A 119 -6.86 6.56 22.09
CA LEU A 119 -6.92 5.11 21.87
C LEU A 119 -8.26 4.69 21.28
N ALA A 120 -9.36 5.19 21.84
CA ALA A 120 -10.71 4.89 21.35
C ALA A 120 -10.90 5.35 19.90
N ASP A 121 -10.47 6.56 19.56
CA ASP A 121 -10.56 7.09 18.20
C ASP A 121 -9.74 6.23 17.22
N MET A 122 -8.52 5.85 17.58
CA MET A 122 -7.68 4.98 16.74
C MET A 122 -8.33 3.61 16.49
N GLU A 123 -8.89 2.99 17.52
CA GLU A 123 -9.57 1.70 17.39
C GLU A 123 -10.83 1.81 16.51
N ILE A 124 -11.65 2.85 16.71
CA ILE A 124 -12.85 3.11 15.89
C ILE A 124 -12.47 3.25 14.41
N GLU A 125 -11.47 4.08 14.11
CA GLU A 125 -11.00 4.31 12.75
C GLU A 125 -10.43 3.02 12.11
N LEU A 126 -9.67 2.21 12.86
CA LEU A 126 -9.15 0.93 12.37
C LEU A 126 -10.26 -0.08 12.08
N GLN A 127 -11.28 -0.17 12.93
CA GLN A 127 -12.41 -1.08 12.70
C GLN A 127 -13.26 -0.65 11.51
N ALA A 128 -13.48 0.65 11.33
CA ALA A 128 -14.14 1.20 10.14
C ALA A 128 -13.33 0.87 8.86
N ALA A 129 -12.01 1.09 8.90
CA ALA A 129 -11.11 0.79 7.80
C ALA A 129 -11.10 -0.71 7.46
N ARG A 130 -11.06 -1.59 8.46
CA ARG A 130 -11.12 -3.05 8.31
C ARG A 130 -12.41 -3.51 7.66
N THR A 131 -13.53 -2.98 8.11
CA THR A 131 -14.84 -3.32 7.57
C THR A 131 -14.97 -2.88 6.11
N PHE A 132 -14.51 -1.67 5.82
CA PHE A 132 -14.54 -1.13 4.47
C PHE A 132 -13.62 -1.89 3.50
N LEU A 133 -12.41 -2.26 3.95
CA LEU A 133 -11.50 -3.09 3.16
C LEU A 133 -12.11 -4.45 2.80
N ARG A 134 -12.74 -5.12 3.78
CA ARG A 134 -13.42 -6.40 3.53
C ARG A 134 -14.59 -6.26 2.56
N HIS A 135 -15.35 -5.18 2.65
CA HIS A 135 -16.43 -4.90 1.71
C HIS A 135 -15.90 -4.69 0.29
N ALA A 136 -14.82 -3.94 0.11
CA ALA A 136 -14.19 -3.73 -1.19
C ALA A 136 -13.63 -5.05 -1.76
N ALA A 137 -13.02 -5.89 -0.94
CA ALA A 137 -12.55 -7.21 -1.33
C ALA A 137 -13.71 -8.11 -1.80
N TRP A 138 -14.80 -8.15 -1.05
CA TRP A 138 -16.00 -8.89 -1.44
C TRP A 138 -16.57 -8.42 -2.79
N LYS A 139 -16.58 -7.10 -3.04
CA LYS A 139 -17.02 -6.57 -4.35
C LYS A 139 -16.10 -7.02 -5.49
N LEU A 140 -14.80 -7.07 -5.26
CA LEU A 140 -13.85 -7.56 -6.26
C LEU A 140 -14.04 -9.04 -6.53
N ASP A 141 -14.17 -9.86 -5.48
CA ASP A 141 -14.34 -11.31 -5.58
C ASP A 141 -15.63 -11.71 -6.29
N THR A 142 -16.69 -10.91 -6.10
CA THR A 142 -18.01 -11.15 -6.75
C THR A 142 -18.11 -10.53 -8.15
N GLY A 143 -17.09 -9.85 -8.65
CA GLY A 143 -17.12 -9.18 -9.94
C GLY A 143 -18.11 -8.04 -10.02
N ALA A 144 -18.37 -7.34 -8.91
CA ALA A 144 -19.31 -6.23 -8.87
C ALA A 144 -18.91 -5.12 -9.87
N PRO A 145 -19.85 -4.51 -10.61
CA PRO A 145 -19.56 -3.54 -11.67
C PRO A 145 -18.85 -2.26 -11.14
N ASP A 146 -18.97 -1.97 -9.87
CA ASP A 146 -18.36 -0.84 -9.18
C ASP A 146 -17.11 -1.24 -8.34
N ALA A 147 -16.59 -2.46 -8.49
CA ALA A 147 -15.47 -2.99 -7.71
C ALA A 147 -14.24 -2.08 -7.75
N THR A 148 -13.83 -1.62 -8.95
CA THR A 148 -12.66 -0.73 -9.11
C THR A 148 -12.80 0.57 -8.28
N LYS A 149 -14.01 1.16 -8.24
CA LYS A 149 -14.28 2.33 -7.40
C LYS A 149 -14.11 2.01 -5.93
N PHE A 150 -14.67 0.90 -5.44
CA PHE A 150 -14.55 0.49 -4.04
C PHE A 150 -13.12 0.13 -3.66
N CYS A 151 -12.35 -0.51 -4.54
CA CYS A 151 -10.91 -0.76 -4.33
C CYS A 151 -10.12 0.55 -4.19
N ALA A 152 -10.41 1.55 -5.04
CA ALA A 152 -9.78 2.87 -4.95
C ALA A 152 -10.17 3.62 -3.65
N MET A 153 -11.44 3.59 -3.28
CA MET A 153 -11.93 4.18 -2.02
C MET A 153 -11.27 3.53 -0.81
N ALA A 154 -11.23 2.19 -0.77
CA ALA A 154 -10.62 1.43 0.32
C ALA A 154 -9.13 1.73 0.43
N LYS A 155 -8.40 1.71 -0.69
CA LYS A 155 -6.96 2.02 -0.71
C LYS A 155 -6.68 3.40 -0.11
N LYS A 156 -7.39 4.42 -0.57
CA LYS A 156 -7.22 5.79 -0.05
C LYS A 156 -7.56 5.87 1.44
N PHE A 157 -8.70 5.36 1.84
CA PHE A 157 -9.19 5.49 3.22
C PHE A 157 -8.30 4.70 4.20
N VAL A 158 -8.00 3.44 3.89
CA VAL A 158 -7.24 2.56 4.80
C VAL A 158 -5.79 3.01 4.94
N THR A 159 -5.14 3.46 3.86
CA THR A 159 -3.74 3.92 3.93
C THR A 159 -3.61 5.26 4.67
N ASP A 160 -4.57 6.16 4.53
CA ASP A 160 -4.59 7.40 5.31
C ASP A 160 -4.85 7.12 6.80
N THR A 161 -5.81 6.25 7.10
CA THR A 161 -6.11 5.82 8.48
C THR A 161 -4.89 5.14 9.11
N GLY A 162 -4.26 4.20 8.41
CA GLY A 162 -3.06 3.51 8.90
C GLY A 162 -1.92 4.48 9.22
N SER A 163 -1.63 5.42 8.32
CA SER A 163 -0.61 6.45 8.54
C SER A 163 -0.92 7.34 9.75
N LYS A 164 -2.18 7.76 9.91
CA LYS A 164 -2.62 8.56 11.07
C LYS A 164 -2.47 7.79 12.37
N VAL A 165 -2.86 6.51 12.40
CA VAL A 165 -2.79 5.69 13.61
C VAL A 165 -1.34 5.46 14.04
N VAL A 166 -0.44 5.09 13.13
CA VAL A 166 0.98 4.87 13.51
C VAL A 166 1.66 6.15 13.97
N ASP A 167 1.33 7.31 13.40
CA ASP A 167 1.81 8.61 13.86
C ASP A 167 1.32 8.91 15.29
N GLN A 168 0.05 8.67 15.58
CA GLN A 168 -0.50 8.81 16.93
C GLN A 168 0.15 7.83 17.92
N CYS A 169 0.42 6.60 17.51
CA CYS A 169 1.12 5.61 18.32
C CYS A 169 2.55 6.08 18.66
N LEU A 170 3.28 6.62 17.68
CA LEU A 170 4.60 7.21 17.93
C LEU A 170 4.51 8.35 18.93
N GLN A 171 3.55 9.26 18.77
CA GLN A 171 3.33 10.37 19.70
C GLN A 171 3.06 9.90 21.12
N LEU A 172 2.28 8.81 21.30
CA LEU A 172 1.98 8.24 22.62
C LEU A 172 3.18 7.57 23.30
N HIS A 173 4.17 7.11 22.53
CA HIS A 173 5.46 6.64 23.06
C HIS A 173 6.40 7.79 23.46
N GLY A 174 6.11 9.03 23.02
CA GLY A 174 6.98 10.18 23.28
C GLY A 174 8.38 9.97 22.69
N GLY A 175 9.42 10.40 23.40
CA GLY A 175 10.80 10.25 22.93
C GLY A 175 11.21 8.79 22.63
N TYR A 176 10.66 7.83 23.33
CA TYR A 176 10.92 6.40 23.07
C TYR A 176 10.35 5.93 21.72
N GLY A 177 9.25 6.49 21.25
CA GLY A 177 8.71 6.18 19.92
C GLY A 177 9.62 6.60 18.76
N TYR A 178 10.54 7.52 19.01
CA TYR A 178 11.53 7.99 18.05
C TYR A 178 12.79 7.13 17.98
N LEU A 179 12.95 6.19 18.93
CA LEU A 179 14.09 5.28 19.00
C LEU A 179 13.78 3.97 18.24
N ALA A 180 14.80 3.47 17.52
CA ALA A 180 14.69 2.25 16.73
C ALA A 180 14.32 1.01 17.58
N ASP A 181 14.75 0.97 18.83
CA ASP A 181 14.54 -0.16 19.75
C ASP A 181 13.05 -0.47 20.02
N TYR A 182 12.19 0.54 19.88
CA TYR A 182 10.75 0.38 20.09
C TYR A 182 9.99 0.01 18.80
N GLY A 183 10.63 0.15 17.62
CA GLY A 183 10.09 -0.26 16.32
C GLY A 183 8.92 0.56 15.77
N ILE A 184 8.36 1.49 16.54
CA ILE A 184 7.23 2.33 16.10
C ILE A 184 7.66 3.29 14.98
N GLU A 185 8.84 3.89 15.09
CA GLU A 185 9.39 4.79 14.08
C GLU A 185 9.51 4.11 12.70
N LYS A 186 9.86 2.81 12.70
CA LYS A 186 9.91 2.01 11.47
C LYS A 186 8.54 1.90 10.81
N LEU A 187 7.49 1.65 11.58
CA LEU A 187 6.12 1.56 11.04
C LEU A 187 5.67 2.89 10.44
N VAL A 188 6.00 4.02 11.05
CA VAL A 188 5.72 5.36 10.50
C VAL A 188 6.42 5.55 9.14
N ARG A 189 7.70 5.21 9.05
CA ARG A 189 8.46 5.31 7.79
C ARG A 189 7.94 4.36 6.72
N ASP A 190 7.61 3.14 7.08
CA ASP A 190 7.14 2.13 6.14
C ASP A 190 5.74 2.47 5.59
N LEU A 191 4.81 2.92 6.45
CA LEU A 191 3.46 3.24 6.00
C LEU A 191 3.38 4.52 5.16
N ARG A 192 4.40 5.39 5.22
CA ARG A 192 4.37 6.63 4.44
C ARG A 192 4.25 6.38 2.93
N VAL A 193 4.89 5.33 2.42
CA VAL A 193 4.84 5.01 0.99
C VAL A 193 3.49 4.42 0.56
N HIS A 194 2.69 3.87 1.47
CA HIS A 194 1.39 3.27 1.13
C HIS A 194 0.39 4.28 0.54
N GLN A 195 0.54 5.57 0.85
CA GLN A 195 -0.26 6.63 0.23
C GLN A 195 0.20 6.98 -1.19
N ILE A 196 1.38 6.48 -1.62
CA ILE A 196 2.04 6.83 -2.88
C ILE A 196 1.97 5.67 -3.88
N LEU A 197 2.38 4.46 -3.45
CA LEU A 197 2.41 3.28 -4.33
C LEU A 197 1.01 2.74 -4.65
N GLU A 198 0.92 1.82 -5.60
CA GLU A 198 -0.33 1.24 -6.14
C GLU A 198 -1.30 2.32 -6.67
N GLY A 199 -0.73 3.42 -7.15
CA GLY A 199 -1.40 4.65 -7.49
C GLY A 199 -1.57 5.58 -6.28
N THR A 200 -1.15 6.84 -6.41
CA THR A 200 -1.24 7.79 -5.30
C THR A 200 -2.68 7.98 -4.83
N ASN A 201 -2.86 8.41 -3.58
CA ASN A 201 -4.20 8.67 -3.05
C ASN A 201 -4.93 9.79 -3.82
N GLU A 202 -4.21 10.65 -4.54
CA GLU A 202 -4.77 11.61 -5.49
C GLU A 202 -5.38 10.90 -6.71
N ILE A 203 -4.70 9.90 -7.28
CA ILE A 203 -5.23 9.07 -8.37
C ILE A 203 -6.46 8.27 -7.91
N MET A 204 -6.47 7.77 -6.67
CA MET A 204 -7.66 7.10 -6.12
C MET A 204 -8.89 8.04 -6.12
N ARG A 205 -8.70 9.30 -5.74
CA ARG A 205 -9.77 10.33 -5.80
C ARG A 205 -10.26 10.56 -7.23
N VAL A 206 -9.34 10.59 -8.20
CA VAL A 206 -9.70 10.72 -9.63
C VAL A 206 -10.55 9.55 -10.11
N ILE A 207 -10.21 8.30 -9.72
CA ILE A 207 -10.98 7.10 -10.10
C ILE A 207 -12.40 7.20 -9.54
N VAL A 208 -12.53 7.53 -8.26
CA VAL A 208 -13.83 7.67 -7.58
C VAL A 208 -14.66 8.77 -8.23
N ALA A 209 -14.09 9.96 -8.43
CA ALA A 209 -14.80 11.10 -9.00
C ALA A 209 -15.27 10.83 -10.43
N ARG A 210 -14.44 10.18 -11.25
CA ARG A 210 -14.81 9.80 -12.64
C ARG A 210 -15.99 8.84 -12.67
N ASP A 211 -16.02 7.85 -11.79
CA ASP A 211 -17.15 6.92 -11.70
C ASP A 211 -18.43 7.65 -11.30
N MET A 212 -18.38 8.49 -10.25
CA MET A 212 -19.53 9.28 -9.80
C MET A 212 -20.07 10.21 -10.90
N LEU A 213 -19.19 10.82 -11.68
CA LEU A 213 -19.59 11.75 -12.75
C LEU A 213 -20.17 11.06 -13.99
N LYS A 214 -19.79 9.80 -14.25
CA LYS A 214 -20.37 9.00 -15.35
C LYS A 214 -21.77 8.48 -15.05
N ASN A 215 -22.08 8.25 -13.79
CA ASN A 215 -23.32 7.60 -13.32
C ASN A 215 -24.35 8.59 -12.77
N ARG A 216 -24.28 9.85 -13.14
CA ARG A 216 -25.27 10.90 -12.81
C ARG A 216 -26.25 11.14 -13.96
#